data_e2183cb7bbff5a4753690827fd594e66
#
_entry.id   e2183cb7bbff5a4753690827fd594e66
#
_cell.length_a   1.000
_cell.length_b   1.000
_cell.length_c   1.000
_cell.angle_alpha   90.00
_cell.angle_beta   90.00
_cell.angle_gamma   90.00
#
_symmetry.space_group_name_H-M   'P 1'
#
loop_
_entity.id
_entity.type
_entity.pdbx_description
1 polymer ?
#
loop_
_entity_poly.entity_id
_entity_poly.type
_entity_poly.pdbx_seq_one_letter_code
_entity_poly.pdbx_strand_id
1 'polypeptide(L)'
;MKTQQYFRPTKAMINLKAIQQNVKNLKEFLQPNVQIIAVVKANAYGHGDVAVARAALEAGATILAVATPDEALHIRAHFEEPDILVLGASPVSFAPYAAQQRIILTVFAEDWIQQAAPLLANESLPLRLHIKVDSGMGRIGIRSEQELLALYQTIQSIDNVEIDGIFTHFATADEEETTYFNQQVQLFERCLSEMPFKPRLVHAANTAASFIKDSHLQYDAVRYGISMYGLAPSSYVESNLPFPLHPAFALESELVHVKQIKSGDSVGYGATYVAPTDMWIGTIPIGYADGVIRKLGGQEVLIDGQRMPIIGRICMDQCMVALPKAYAIGEKVTLIGQQGQSVISVDEWATKLDTINYEVPCIITARVPRIYF
;
A
#
# COMPACT_ATOMS: atom_id res chain seq x y z
N MET A 1 25.57 8.69 -4.71
CA MET A 1 25.25 7.30 -4.31
C MET A 1 25.85 6.36 -5.35
N LYS A 2 26.59 5.31 -4.96
CA LYS A 2 26.99 4.27 -5.91
C LYS A 2 25.73 3.58 -6.38
N THR A 3 25.42 3.59 -7.68
CA THR A 3 24.36 2.80 -8.28
C THR A 3 24.64 1.33 -7.98
N GLN A 4 23.78 0.70 -7.19
CA GLN A 4 23.91 -0.72 -6.92
C GLN A 4 23.71 -1.47 -8.24
N GLN A 5 24.69 -2.25 -8.64
CA GLN A 5 24.63 -3.05 -9.86
C GLN A 5 23.90 -4.36 -9.55
N TYR A 6 22.85 -4.66 -10.30
CA TYR A 6 22.10 -5.91 -10.23
C TYR A 6 22.45 -6.78 -11.44
N PHE A 7 22.75 -8.06 -11.20
CA PHE A 7 23.16 -9.01 -12.26
C PHE A 7 22.01 -9.91 -12.70
N ARG A 8 21.05 -10.19 -11.79
CA ARG A 8 19.85 -10.95 -12.12
C ARG A 8 18.88 -10.06 -12.89
N PRO A 9 18.32 -10.50 -14.03
CA PRO A 9 17.48 -9.64 -14.87
C PRO A 9 16.08 -9.36 -14.29
N THR A 10 15.73 -10.03 -13.16
CA THR A 10 14.45 -9.85 -12.48
C THR A 10 14.39 -8.53 -11.72
N LYS A 11 13.36 -7.71 -11.96
CA LYS A 11 13.19 -6.39 -11.36
C LYS A 11 11.72 -5.98 -11.27
N ALA A 12 11.37 -5.23 -10.25
CA ALA A 12 10.11 -4.51 -10.16
C ALA A 12 10.33 -3.09 -10.71
N MET A 13 9.59 -2.76 -11.75
CA MET A 13 9.64 -1.46 -12.42
C MET A 13 8.58 -0.57 -11.78
N ILE A 14 8.99 0.57 -11.21
CA ILE A 14 8.11 1.50 -10.51
C ILE A 14 8.04 2.81 -11.27
N ASN A 15 6.85 3.10 -11.80
CA ASN A 15 6.57 4.31 -12.55
C ASN A 15 6.21 5.46 -11.59
N LEU A 16 7.18 6.31 -11.24
CA LEU A 16 6.95 7.44 -10.34
C LEU A 16 6.06 8.53 -10.97
N LYS A 17 6.06 8.66 -12.30
CA LYS A 17 5.17 9.59 -12.99
C LYS A 17 3.71 9.15 -12.89
N ALA A 18 3.44 7.84 -12.89
CA ALA A 18 2.10 7.31 -12.64
C ALA A 18 1.63 7.67 -11.22
N ILE A 19 2.50 7.49 -10.20
CA ILE A 19 2.22 7.93 -8.83
C ILE A 19 1.88 9.42 -8.79
N GLN A 20 2.72 10.27 -9.38
CA GLN A 20 2.49 11.72 -9.43
C GLN A 20 1.17 12.07 -10.13
N GLN A 21 0.86 11.40 -11.24
CA GLN A 21 -0.38 11.66 -11.97
C GLN A 21 -1.61 11.28 -11.15
N ASN A 22 -1.58 10.13 -10.49
CA ASN A 22 -2.68 9.68 -9.62
C ASN A 22 -2.92 10.67 -8.45
N VAL A 23 -1.85 11.20 -7.85
CA VAL A 23 -1.98 12.22 -6.79
C VAL A 23 -2.53 13.53 -7.34
N LYS A 24 -2.08 13.99 -8.50
CA LYS A 24 -2.58 15.21 -9.15
C LYS A 24 -4.06 15.09 -9.50
N ASN A 25 -4.47 13.96 -10.09
CA ASN A 25 -5.87 13.70 -10.42
C ASN A 25 -6.75 13.75 -9.17
N LEU A 26 -6.31 13.14 -8.06
CA LEU A 26 -7.03 13.25 -6.80
C LEU A 26 -7.10 14.70 -6.32
N LYS A 27 -5.99 15.44 -6.35
CA LYS A 27 -5.95 16.83 -5.89
C LYS A 27 -6.91 17.73 -6.66
N GLU A 28 -7.04 17.52 -7.96
CA GLU A 28 -7.97 18.26 -8.82
C GLU A 28 -9.44 17.87 -8.56
N PHE A 29 -9.68 16.65 -8.12
CA PHE A 29 -11.02 16.14 -7.79
C PHE A 29 -11.52 16.57 -6.41
N LEU A 30 -10.64 16.73 -5.42
CA LEU A 30 -11.01 17.07 -4.05
C LEU A 30 -11.61 18.48 -3.93
N GLN A 31 -12.40 18.68 -2.88
CA GLN A 31 -12.86 20.02 -2.51
C GLN A 31 -11.67 20.94 -2.20
N PRO A 32 -11.81 22.26 -2.42
CA PRO A 32 -10.77 23.23 -2.10
C PRO A 32 -10.29 23.10 -0.65
N ASN A 33 -8.99 23.19 -0.45
CA ASN A 33 -8.29 23.10 0.85
C ASN A 33 -8.23 21.71 1.51
N VAL A 34 -8.85 20.68 0.94
CA VAL A 34 -8.69 19.31 1.43
C VAL A 34 -7.27 18.83 1.15
N GLN A 35 -6.59 18.37 2.19
CA GLN A 35 -5.22 17.89 2.12
C GLN A 35 -5.16 16.41 1.70
N ILE A 36 -4.04 16.00 1.13
CA ILE A 36 -3.78 14.59 0.80
C ILE A 36 -2.76 14.03 1.77
N ILE A 37 -3.18 13.01 2.52
CA ILE A 37 -2.31 12.16 3.33
C ILE A 37 -1.88 10.98 2.45
N ALA A 38 -0.65 10.99 1.95
CA ALA A 38 -0.11 9.89 1.16
C ALA A 38 0.26 8.70 2.06
N VAL A 39 -0.39 7.55 1.85
CA VAL A 39 -0.16 6.36 2.66
C VAL A 39 0.96 5.52 2.06
N VAL A 40 2.13 5.55 2.71
CA VAL A 40 3.38 4.91 2.24
C VAL A 40 3.86 3.77 3.14
N LYS A 41 2.97 3.23 3.99
CA LYS A 41 3.25 2.06 4.85
C LYS A 41 3.60 0.81 4.03
N ALA A 42 4.17 -0.19 4.68
CA ALA A 42 4.58 -1.46 4.07
C ALA A 42 5.48 -1.24 2.84
N ASN A 43 6.52 -0.39 3.01
CA ASN A 43 7.42 0.00 1.93
C ASN A 43 6.65 0.56 0.72
N ALA A 44 5.69 1.47 0.98
CA ALA A 44 4.76 2.02 -0.01
C ALA A 44 4.05 0.90 -0.80
N TYR A 45 3.38 -0.02 -0.07
CA TYR A 45 2.73 -1.20 -0.68
C TYR A 45 3.68 -1.99 -1.59
N GLY A 46 4.94 -2.13 -1.17
CA GLY A 46 5.97 -2.84 -1.93
C GLY A 46 6.64 -2.07 -3.06
N HIS A 47 6.28 -0.81 -3.30
CA HIS A 47 6.82 0.00 -4.40
C HIS A 47 8.13 0.75 -4.03
N GLY A 48 8.47 0.86 -2.74
CA GLY A 48 9.61 1.62 -2.24
C GLY A 48 9.21 2.98 -1.67
N ASP A 49 9.21 3.07 -0.35
CA ASP A 49 8.58 4.15 0.42
C ASP A 49 9.20 5.53 0.18
N VAL A 50 10.52 5.65 0.21
CA VAL A 50 11.22 6.95 0.05
C VAL A 50 10.98 7.55 -1.34
N ALA A 51 11.06 6.73 -2.40
CA ALA A 51 10.86 7.22 -3.77
C ALA A 51 9.40 7.62 -4.01
N VAL A 52 8.44 6.79 -3.54
CA VAL A 52 7.01 7.06 -3.65
C VAL A 52 6.61 8.27 -2.80
N ALA A 53 7.10 8.39 -1.56
CA ALA A 53 6.84 9.54 -0.69
C ALA A 53 7.28 10.85 -1.37
N ARG A 54 8.48 10.87 -1.96
CA ARG A 54 8.97 12.04 -2.71
C ARG A 54 8.06 12.37 -3.88
N ALA A 55 7.71 11.39 -4.71
CA ALA A 55 6.83 11.60 -5.85
C ALA A 55 5.44 12.11 -5.43
N ALA A 56 4.88 11.59 -4.33
CA ALA A 56 3.59 12.02 -3.81
C ALA A 56 3.63 13.47 -3.28
N LEU A 57 4.68 13.84 -2.53
CA LEU A 57 4.87 15.21 -2.03
C LEU A 57 5.03 16.21 -3.18
N GLU A 58 5.86 15.90 -4.18
CA GLU A 58 6.03 16.72 -5.37
C GLU A 58 4.74 16.91 -6.17
N ALA A 59 3.82 15.95 -6.10
CA ALA A 59 2.52 16.02 -6.76
C ALA A 59 1.43 16.72 -5.94
N GLY A 60 1.70 17.06 -4.67
CA GLY A 60 0.81 17.86 -3.84
C GLY A 60 0.22 17.16 -2.62
N ALA A 61 0.68 15.97 -2.25
CA ALA A 61 0.46 15.46 -0.91
C ALA A 61 1.20 16.32 0.11
N THR A 62 0.63 16.47 1.31
CA THR A 62 1.18 17.35 2.35
C THR A 62 1.60 16.59 3.61
N ILE A 63 1.06 15.39 3.79
CA ILE A 63 1.28 14.53 4.96
C ILE A 63 1.63 13.13 4.47
N LEU A 64 2.55 12.47 5.14
CA LEU A 64 2.87 11.06 4.91
C LEU A 64 2.28 10.22 6.04
N ALA A 65 1.71 9.06 5.71
CA ALA A 65 1.20 8.14 6.72
C ALA A 65 1.80 6.74 6.57
N VAL A 66 2.22 6.20 7.70
CA VAL A 66 2.85 4.89 7.85
C VAL A 66 2.11 4.05 8.88
N ALA A 67 2.45 2.76 9.01
CA ALA A 67 1.78 1.87 9.96
C ALA A 67 2.49 1.80 11.31
N THR A 68 3.83 1.92 11.33
CA THR A 68 4.66 1.61 12.50
C THR A 68 5.64 2.75 12.83
N PRO A 69 6.10 2.82 14.09
CA PRO A 69 7.19 3.71 14.50
C PRO A 69 8.46 3.58 13.65
N ASP A 70 8.86 2.34 13.34
CA ASP A 70 10.09 2.09 12.58
C ASP A 70 9.99 2.64 11.16
N GLU A 71 8.84 2.49 10.50
CA GLU A 71 8.57 3.11 9.20
C GLU A 71 8.62 4.65 9.30
N ALA A 72 8.06 5.23 10.37
CA ALA A 72 8.07 6.67 10.58
C ALA A 72 9.51 7.22 10.74
N LEU A 73 10.35 6.56 11.52
CA LEU A 73 11.76 6.92 11.68
C LEU A 73 12.52 6.78 10.36
N HIS A 74 12.27 5.70 9.60
CA HIS A 74 12.88 5.51 8.29
C HIS A 74 12.51 6.65 7.33
N ILE A 75 11.24 7.00 7.25
CA ILE A 75 10.77 8.12 6.41
C ILE A 75 11.34 9.45 6.91
N ARG A 76 11.31 9.73 8.22
CA ARG A 76 11.85 10.98 8.79
C ARG A 76 13.33 11.18 8.50
N ALA A 77 14.12 10.12 8.44
CA ALA A 77 15.54 10.18 8.07
C ALA A 77 15.79 10.71 6.63
N HIS A 78 14.76 10.72 5.77
CA HIS A 78 14.84 11.18 4.38
C HIS A 78 14.05 12.46 4.10
N PHE A 79 13.17 12.89 5.01
CA PHE A 79 12.28 14.05 4.85
C PHE A 79 12.19 14.83 6.16
N GLU A 80 12.60 16.08 6.16
CA GLU A 80 12.57 16.96 7.34
C GLU A 80 11.22 17.64 7.53
N GLU A 81 10.61 18.12 6.44
CA GLU A 81 9.47 19.05 6.49
C GLU A 81 8.09 18.40 6.66
N PRO A 82 7.72 17.30 5.95
CA PRO A 82 6.35 16.85 5.97
C PRO A 82 5.95 16.29 7.34
N ASP A 83 4.69 16.49 7.72
CA ASP A 83 4.08 15.76 8.80
C ASP A 83 4.10 14.25 8.50
N ILE A 84 4.44 13.44 9.51
CA ILE A 84 4.42 11.97 9.41
C ILE A 84 3.48 11.45 10.48
N LEU A 85 2.44 10.73 10.06
CA LEU A 85 1.42 10.13 10.92
C LEU A 85 1.62 8.61 11.01
N VAL A 86 1.79 8.10 12.22
CA VAL A 86 1.74 6.65 12.50
C VAL A 86 0.28 6.24 12.72
N LEU A 87 -0.29 5.47 11.79
CA LEU A 87 -1.70 5.05 11.81
C LEU A 87 -1.98 3.89 12.79
N GLY A 88 -0.96 3.14 13.16
CA GLY A 88 -1.05 2.01 14.07
C GLY A 88 -0.83 2.39 15.53
N ALA A 89 -1.01 1.41 16.43
CA ALA A 89 -0.62 1.53 17.82
C ALA A 89 0.91 1.63 17.95
N SER A 90 1.36 2.51 18.82
CA SER A 90 2.79 2.68 19.12
C SER A 90 3.09 2.29 20.58
N PRO A 91 4.24 1.69 20.87
CA PRO A 91 4.64 1.46 22.26
C PRO A 91 4.88 2.78 22.97
N VAL A 92 4.58 2.86 24.28
CA VAL A 92 4.75 4.05 25.09
C VAL A 92 6.20 4.58 25.04
N SER A 93 7.18 3.69 25.01
CA SER A 93 8.60 4.04 24.91
C SER A 93 8.98 4.84 23.66
N PHE A 94 8.12 4.85 22.64
CA PHE A 94 8.35 5.63 21.43
C PHE A 94 7.91 7.10 21.56
N ALA A 95 7.11 7.45 22.56
CA ALA A 95 6.55 8.80 22.71
C ALA A 95 7.62 9.92 22.75
N PRO A 96 8.74 9.83 23.49
CA PRO A 96 9.79 10.84 23.45
C PRO A 96 10.44 10.99 22.06
N TYR A 97 10.73 9.88 21.39
CA TYR A 97 11.29 9.91 20.03
C TYR A 97 10.32 10.56 19.05
N ALA A 98 9.02 10.28 19.16
CA ALA A 98 8.01 10.88 18.32
C ALA A 98 7.95 12.40 18.50
N ALA A 99 8.00 12.91 19.75
CA ALA A 99 8.07 14.34 20.04
C ALA A 99 9.32 14.97 19.42
N GLN A 100 10.52 14.42 19.68
CA GLN A 100 11.79 14.92 19.17
C GLN A 100 11.84 14.93 17.63
N GLN A 101 11.29 13.92 16.98
CA GLN A 101 11.29 13.75 15.53
C GLN A 101 10.04 14.36 14.85
N ARG A 102 9.17 15.07 15.59
CA ARG A 102 7.94 15.68 15.06
C ARG A 102 7.06 14.66 14.32
N ILE A 103 6.94 13.44 14.87
CA ILE A 103 6.09 12.37 14.36
C ILE A 103 4.78 12.40 15.14
N ILE A 104 3.66 12.36 14.41
CA ILE A 104 2.31 12.34 14.97
C ILE A 104 1.94 10.90 15.28
N LEU A 105 1.46 10.63 16.51
CA LEU A 105 1.03 9.30 16.93
C LEU A 105 -0.49 9.18 17.00
N THR A 106 -0.97 7.99 16.71
CA THR A 106 -2.37 7.61 16.94
C THR A 106 -2.57 7.20 18.39
N VAL A 107 -3.56 7.79 19.04
CA VAL A 107 -3.95 7.49 20.43
C VAL A 107 -5.44 7.11 20.51
N PHE A 108 -5.73 6.18 21.45
CA PHE A 108 -7.10 5.67 21.68
C PHE A 108 -7.28 5.04 23.06
N ALA A 109 -6.32 5.21 23.97
CA ALA A 109 -6.37 4.64 25.31
C ALA A 109 -5.78 5.60 26.34
N GLU A 110 -6.51 5.83 27.45
CA GLU A 110 -6.09 6.73 28.53
C GLU A 110 -4.83 6.23 29.24
N ASP A 111 -4.75 4.92 29.50
CA ASP A 111 -3.61 4.30 30.17
C ASP A 111 -2.31 4.46 29.37
N TRP A 112 -2.38 4.46 28.03
CA TRP A 112 -1.24 4.75 27.18
C TRP A 112 -0.71 6.17 27.42
N ILE A 113 -1.60 7.16 27.49
CA ILE A 113 -1.26 8.57 27.73
C ILE A 113 -0.69 8.76 29.12
N GLN A 114 -1.32 8.15 30.14
CA GLN A 114 -0.83 8.22 31.53
C GLN A 114 0.58 7.64 31.68
N GLN A 115 0.88 6.54 30.97
CA GLN A 115 2.23 5.95 30.95
C GLN A 115 3.24 6.78 30.15
N ALA A 116 2.81 7.50 29.11
CA ALA A 116 3.68 8.35 28.30
C ALA A 116 4.05 9.67 29.03
N ALA A 117 3.15 10.21 29.86
CA ALA A 117 3.33 11.48 30.54
C ALA A 117 4.69 11.65 31.25
N PRO A 118 5.15 10.74 32.11
CA PRO A 118 6.45 10.88 32.78
C PRO A 118 7.63 10.84 31.82
N LEU A 119 7.49 10.20 30.66
CA LEU A 119 8.55 10.14 29.64
C LEU A 119 8.66 11.44 28.84
N LEU A 120 7.58 12.22 28.79
CA LEU A 120 7.48 13.49 28.04
C LEU A 120 7.83 14.72 28.87
N ALA A 121 7.96 14.58 30.21
CA ALA A 121 8.09 15.70 31.13
C ALA A 121 9.28 16.63 30.82
N ASN A 122 10.35 16.11 30.23
CA ASN A 122 11.56 16.87 29.91
C ASN A 122 11.77 17.11 28.40
N GLU A 123 10.78 16.77 27.57
CA GLU A 123 10.90 16.99 26.14
C GLU A 123 10.69 18.48 25.81
N SER A 124 11.45 18.97 24.85
CA SER A 124 11.39 20.39 24.42
C SER A 124 10.28 20.67 23.41
N LEU A 125 9.74 19.63 22.77
CA LEU A 125 8.66 19.72 21.80
C LEU A 125 7.47 18.88 22.26
N PRO A 126 6.23 19.36 22.07
CA PRO A 126 5.06 18.58 22.42
C PRO A 126 4.90 17.35 21.52
N LEU A 127 4.40 16.26 22.10
CA LEU A 127 3.95 15.10 21.34
C LEU A 127 2.61 15.44 20.69
N ARG A 128 2.55 15.40 19.37
CA ARG A 128 1.33 15.61 18.60
C ARG A 128 0.57 14.29 18.43
N LEU A 129 -0.72 14.30 18.71
CA LEU A 129 -1.58 13.12 18.71
C LEU A 129 -2.77 13.28 17.76
N HIS A 130 -3.11 12.19 17.06
CA HIS A 130 -4.42 12.03 16.44
C HIS A 130 -5.26 11.01 17.22
N ILE A 131 -6.42 11.44 17.70
CA ILE A 131 -7.38 10.54 18.35
C ILE A 131 -7.99 9.62 17.29
N LYS A 132 -7.96 8.30 17.55
CA LYS A 132 -8.58 7.32 16.68
C LYS A 132 -9.96 6.92 17.22
N VAL A 133 -10.99 7.10 16.38
CA VAL A 133 -12.34 6.58 16.62
C VAL A 133 -12.51 5.26 15.85
N ASP A 134 -12.86 4.19 16.55
CA ASP A 134 -13.34 2.95 15.93
C ASP A 134 -14.85 3.03 15.71
N SER A 135 -15.23 3.62 14.61
CA SER A 135 -16.66 3.76 14.26
C SER A 135 -17.29 2.45 13.73
N GLY A 136 -16.54 1.36 13.69
CA GLY A 136 -17.05 0.05 13.25
C GLY A 136 -16.04 -0.80 12.47
N MET A 137 -14.77 -0.37 12.33
CA MET A 137 -13.73 -1.22 11.75
C MET A 137 -13.36 -2.41 12.65
N GLY A 138 -13.57 -2.28 13.98
CA GLY A 138 -13.32 -3.36 14.95
C GLY A 138 -11.83 -3.68 15.16
N ARG A 139 -10.94 -2.68 14.97
CA ARG A 139 -9.49 -2.90 15.01
C ARG A 139 -8.80 -2.16 16.15
N ILE A 140 -8.80 -0.85 16.14
CA ILE A 140 -8.28 0.04 17.19
C ILE A 140 -9.10 1.32 17.22
N GLY A 141 -9.26 1.95 18.37
CA GLY A 141 -9.96 3.24 18.53
C GLY A 141 -10.92 3.23 19.70
N ILE A 142 -11.30 4.43 20.15
CA ILE A 142 -12.40 4.65 21.08
C ILE A 142 -13.73 4.35 20.37
N ARG A 143 -14.75 3.91 21.11
CA ARG A 143 -16.01 3.42 20.52
C ARG A 143 -17.25 4.18 20.95
N SER A 144 -17.10 5.20 21.80
CA SER A 144 -18.21 6.02 22.27
C SER A 144 -17.78 7.46 22.54
N GLU A 145 -18.77 8.34 22.61
CA GLU A 145 -18.60 9.74 22.98
C GLU A 145 -18.03 9.87 24.41
N GLN A 146 -18.43 8.96 25.33
CA GLN A 146 -17.94 8.94 26.71
C GLN A 146 -16.44 8.59 26.77
N GLU A 147 -16.00 7.58 26.01
CA GLU A 147 -14.58 7.23 25.90
C GLU A 147 -13.77 8.37 25.28
N LEU A 148 -14.33 9.09 24.30
CA LEU A 148 -13.70 10.26 23.71
C LEU A 148 -13.46 11.35 24.76
N LEU A 149 -14.50 11.72 25.52
CA LEU A 149 -14.40 12.77 26.54
C LEU A 149 -13.43 12.39 27.65
N ALA A 150 -13.42 11.14 28.10
CA ALA A 150 -12.49 10.66 29.11
C ALA A 150 -11.03 10.74 28.61
N LEU A 151 -10.77 10.26 27.38
CA LEU A 151 -9.45 10.36 26.76
C LEU A 151 -9.02 11.83 26.56
N TYR A 152 -9.93 12.69 26.13
CA TYR A 152 -9.68 14.11 25.98
C TYR A 152 -9.28 14.75 27.33
N GLN A 153 -10.05 14.50 28.39
CA GLN A 153 -9.74 15.02 29.73
C GLN A 153 -8.38 14.55 30.25
N THR A 154 -8.06 13.27 30.03
CA THR A 154 -6.75 12.70 30.39
C THR A 154 -5.63 13.42 29.63
N ILE A 155 -5.75 13.61 28.32
CA ILE A 155 -4.73 14.32 27.53
C ILE A 155 -4.56 15.77 28.02
N GLN A 156 -5.66 16.48 28.28
CA GLN A 156 -5.62 17.88 28.76
C GLN A 156 -4.94 18.03 30.15
N SER A 157 -4.86 16.97 30.94
CA SER A 157 -4.18 16.99 32.25
C SER A 157 -2.67 16.80 32.17
N ILE A 158 -2.12 16.59 30.97
CA ILE A 158 -0.69 16.24 30.76
C ILE A 158 -0.01 17.34 29.96
N ASP A 159 1.10 17.85 30.47
CA ASP A 159 1.94 18.79 29.76
C ASP A 159 2.68 18.13 28.59
N ASN A 160 3.10 18.94 27.62
CA ASN A 160 3.86 18.49 26.44
C ASN A 160 3.14 17.48 25.53
N VAL A 161 1.80 17.50 25.51
CA VAL A 161 0.97 16.71 24.60
C VAL A 161 -0.05 17.62 23.92
N GLU A 162 -0.24 17.44 22.63
CA GLU A 162 -1.15 18.25 21.81
C GLU A 162 -2.06 17.35 20.98
N ILE A 163 -3.37 17.58 21.03
CA ILE A 163 -4.33 16.94 20.10
C ILE A 163 -4.29 17.71 18.78
N ASP A 164 -3.63 17.15 17.81
CA ASP A 164 -3.46 17.70 16.48
C ASP A 164 -4.57 17.28 15.52
N GLY A 165 -5.13 16.08 15.71
CA GLY A 165 -6.21 15.60 14.86
C GLY A 165 -7.10 14.53 15.47
N ILE A 166 -8.14 14.18 14.71
CA ILE A 166 -9.06 13.08 15.02
C ILE A 166 -9.44 12.36 13.73
N PHE A 167 -9.56 11.03 13.77
CA PHE A 167 -9.89 10.26 12.58
C PHE A 167 -10.60 8.95 12.84
N THR A 168 -11.28 8.45 11.81
CA THR A 168 -11.80 7.08 11.75
C THR A 168 -11.32 6.35 10.50
N HIS A 169 -11.77 5.11 10.31
CA HIS A 169 -11.53 4.32 9.10
C HIS A 169 -12.77 3.50 8.77
N PHE A 170 -13.28 3.70 7.55
CA PHE A 170 -14.46 3.01 7.07
C PHE A 170 -14.14 1.60 6.59
N ALA A 171 -14.94 0.63 6.99
CA ALA A 171 -14.75 -0.78 6.68
C ALA A 171 -15.32 -1.18 5.31
N THR A 172 -16.43 -0.53 4.90
CA THR A 172 -17.23 -0.89 3.73
C THR A 172 -17.42 0.30 2.76
N ALA A 173 -16.47 1.24 2.75
CA ALA A 173 -16.58 2.40 1.86
C ALA A 173 -16.52 2.03 0.37
N ASP A 174 -15.91 0.89 0.05
CA ASP A 174 -15.72 0.34 -1.29
C ASP A 174 -16.83 -0.61 -1.74
N GLU A 175 -17.90 -0.73 -0.95
CA GLU A 175 -19.08 -1.53 -1.26
C GLU A 175 -20.24 -0.66 -1.76
N GLU A 176 -21.12 -1.24 -2.59
CA GLU A 176 -22.35 -0.60 -3.06
C GLU A 176 -23.35 -0.39 -1.93
N GLU A 177 -23.47 -1.40 -1.04
CA GLU A 177 -24.35 -1.35 0.14
C GLU A 177 -23.79 -0.36 1.17
N THR A 178 -24.61 0.58 1.64
CA THR A 178 -24.16 1.73 2.44
C THR A 178 -24.70 1.76 3.88
N THR A 179 -25.54 0.82 4.30
CA THR A 179 -26.15 0.83 5.64
C THR A 179 -25.08 0.83 6.74
N TYR A 180 -24.12 -0.09 6.67
CA TYR A 180 -23.05 -0.16 7.67
C TYR A 180 -22.11 1.07 7.59
N PHE A 181 -21.79 1.49 6.39
CA PHE A 181 -21.01 2.70 6.15
C PHE A 181 -21.66 3.92 6.81
N ASN A 182 -22.98 4.11 6.63
CA ASN A 182 -23.72 5.24 7.22
C ASN A 182 -23.75 5.18 8.75
N GLN A 183 -23.82 3.99 9.35
CA GLN A 183 -23.69 3.82 10.81
C GLN A 183 -22.31 4.26 11.31
N GLN A 184 -21.25 3.94 10.56
CA GLN A 184 -19.90 4.38 10.87
C GLN A 184 -19.75 5.91 10.79
N VAL A 185 -20.31 6.52 9.77
CA VAL A 185 -20.36 7.99 9.62
C VAL A 185 -21.05 8.63 10.81
N GLN A 186 -22.26 8.17 11.15
CA GLN A 186 -23.05 8.72 12.26
C GLN A 186 -22.30 8.65 13.60
N LEU A 187 -21.63 7.53 13.90
CA LEU A 187 -20.85 7.44 15.15
C LEU A 187 -19.68 8.42 15.13
N PHE A 188 -18.96 8.53 14.01
CA PHE A 188 -17.85 9.47 13.91
C PHE A 188 -18.32 10.93 14.06
N GLU A 189 -19.42 11.31 13.44
CA GLU A 189 -20.00 12.66 13.54
C GLU A 189 -20.48 12.98 14.95
N ARG A 190 -21.09 12.02 15.69
CA ARG A 190 -21.40 12.21 17.10
C ARG A 190 -20.15 12.45 17.93
N CYS A 191 -19.09 11.66 17.72
CA CYS A 191 -17.80 11.91 18.38
C CYS A 191 -17.25 13.30 18.06
N LEU A 192 -17.34 13.75 16.81
CA LEU A 192 -16.91 15.10 16.42
C LEU A 192 -17.72 16.20 17.10
N SER A 193 -19.03 16.02 17.25
CA SER A 193 -19.90 17.00 17.90
C SER A 193 -19.65 17.18 19.41
N GLU A 194 -19.07 16.14 20.05
CA GLU A 194 -18.70 16.19 21.47
C GLU A 194 -17.28 16.75 21.71
N MET A 195 -16.48 16.95 20.63
CA MET A 195 -15.17 17.57 20.79
C MET A 195 -15.29 19.03 21.25
N PRO A 196 -14.65 19.44 22.38
CA PRO A 196 -14.73 20.79 22.90
C PRO A 196 -14.09 21.87 22.02
N PHE A 197 -13.31 21.47 21.02
CA PHE A 197 -12.68 22.33 20.03
C PHE A 197 -12.54 21.59 18.70
N LYS A 198 -12.33 22.32 17.60
CA LYS A 198 -12.00 21.72 16.31
C LYS A 198 -10.48 21.42 16.25
N PRO A 199 -10.06 20.15 16.16
CA PRO A 199 -8.65 19.82 15.91
C PRO A 199 -8.17 20.40 14.57
N ARG A 200 -6.86 20.58 14.40
CA ARG A 200 -6.26 21.07 13.16
C ARG A 200 -6.63 20.17 11.97
N LEU A 201 -6.71 18.85 12.18
CA LEU A 201 -6.94 17.90 11.12
C LEU A 201 -8.01 16.87 11.48
N VAL A 202 -9.13 16.91 10.81
CA VAL A 202 -10.18 15.87 10.83
C VAL A 202 -10.08 15.08 9.55
N HIS A 203 -9.97 13.74 9.63
CA HIS A 203 -9.91 12.91 8.43
C HIS A 203 -10.61 11.56 8.63
N ALA A 204 -11.48 11.20 7.69
CA ALA A 204 -12.23 9.94 7.72
C ALA A 204 -12.03 9.11 6.45
N ALA A 205 -12.09 9.75 5.29
CA ALA A 205 -12.06 9.10 4.00
C ALA A 205 -10.75 8.34 3.74
N ASN A 206 -10.86 7.05 3.42
CA ASN A 206 -9.86 6.27 2.72
C ASN A 206 -10.01 6.50 1.21
N THR A 207 -9.22 5.81 0.39
CA THR A 207 -9.29 5.93 -1.07
C THR A 207 -10.73 5.79 -1.61
N ALA A 208 -11.46 4.75 -1.21
CA ALA A 208 -12.82 4.49 -1.71
C ALA A 208 -13.78 5.62 -1.30
N ALA A 209 -13.80 5.98 -0.02
CA ALA A 209 -14.67 7.06 0.46
C ALA A 209 -14.37 8.39 -0.22
N SER A 210 -13.10 8.67 -0.54
CA SER A 210 -12.73 9.91 -1.22
C SER A 210 -13.25 10.01 -2.67
N PHE A 211 -13.53 8.88 -3.31
CA PHE A 211 -13.98 8.82 -4.70
C PHE A 211 -15.51 8.79 -4.86
N ILE A 212 -16.17 7.92 -4.09
CA ILE A 212 -17.56 7.52 -4.37
C ILE A 212 -18.54 7.84 -3.26
N LYS A 213 -18.11 8.47 -2.18
CA LYS A 213 -18.99 8.91 -1.08
C LYS A 213 -19.12 10.42 -1.09
N ASP A 214 -20.06 10.92 -0.29
CA ASP A 214 -20.35 12.35 -0.23
C ASP A 214 -19.10 13.17 0.10
N SER A 215 -18.91 14.28 -0.59
CA SER A 215 -17.73 15.14 -0.47
C SER A 215 -17.57 15.78 0.92
N HIS A 216 -18.64 15.88 1.73
CA HIS A 216 -18.52 16.39 3.11
C HIS A 216 -17.64 15.47 3.98
N LEU A 217 -17.52 14.17 3.64
CA LEU A 217 -16.69 13.21 4.35
C LEU A 217 -15.18 13.35 4.04
N GLN A 218 -14.81 14.23 3.13
CA GLN A 218 -13.41 14.56 2.88
C GLN A 218 -12.79 15.31 4.07
N TYR A 219 -13.62 16.06 4.84
CA TYR A 219 -13.20 16.89 5.98
C TYR A 219 -11.98 17.76 5.64
N ASP A 220 -10.95 17.77 6.52
CA ASP A 220 -9.72 18.54 6.29
C ASP A 220 -8.68 17.76 5.46
N ALA A 221 -8.79 16.42 5.41
CA ALA A 221 -7.86 15.59 4.63
C ALA A 221 -8.43 14.21 4.27
N VAL A 222 -7.92 13.63 3.19
CA VAL A 222 -8.18 12.26 2.76
C VAL A 222 -6.91 11.41 2.81
N ARG A 223 -7.04 10.12 3.13
CA ARG A 223 -5.93 9.16 3.15
C ARG A 223 -5.87 8.41 1.82
N TYR A 224 -4.93 8.79 0.98
CA TYR A 224 -4.75 8.22 -0.35
C TYR A 224 -3.78 7.03 -0.30
N GLY A 225 -4.33 5.84 -0.41
CA GLY A 225 -3.59 4.58 -0.37
C GLY A 225 -3.51 3.92 -1.74
N ILE A 226 -4.27 2.84 -1.94
CA ILE A 226 -4.12 1.92 -3.07
C ILE A 226 -4.22 2.58 -4.45
N SER A 227 -5.09 3.58 -4.62
CA SER A 227 -5.22 4.23 -5.93
C SER A 227 -4.12 5.23 -6.24
N MET A 228 -3.30 5.62 -5.26
CA MET A 228 -2.03 6.30 -5.52
C MET A 228 -1.10 5.42 -6.37
N TYR A 229 -1.18 4.10 -6.19
CA TYR A 229 -0.41 3.09 -6.94
C TYR A 229 -1.09 2.64 -8.24
N GLY A 230 -2.24 3.23 -8.57
CA GLY A 230 -2.96 2.96 -9.81
C GLY A 230 -3.84 1.71 -9.77
N LEU A 231 -4.26 1.28 -8.59
CA LEU A 231 -5.15 0.14 -8.36
C LEU A 231 -6.46 0.59 -7.72
N ALA A 232 -7.58 0.01 -8.13
CA ALA A 232 -8.88 0.28 -7.52
C ALA A 232 -9.05 -0.52 -6.21
N PRO A 233 -9.74 0.04 -5.18
CA PRO A 233 -10.01 -0.68 -3.93
C PRO A 233 -10.90 -1.91 -4.10
N SER A 234 -11.84 -1.86 -5.04
CA SER A 234 -12.77 -2.95 -5.39
C SER A 234 -13.27 -2.78 -6.82
N SER A 235 -13.92 -3.80 -7.37
CA SER A 235 -14.56 -3.74 -8.70
C SER A 235 -15.71 -2.71 -8.75
N TYR A 236 -16.41 -2.50 -7.63
CA TYR A 236 -17.43 -1.47 -7.52
C TYR A 236 -16.82 -0.07 -7.67
N VAL A 237 -15.72 0.20 -6.96
CA VAL A 237 -15.00 1.49 -7.09
C VAL A 237 -14.39 1.63 -8.49
N GLU A 238 -13.84 0.57 -9.06
CA GLU A 238 -13.28 0.58 -10.42
C GLU A 238 -14.32 1.01 -11.47
N SER A 239 -15.56 0.51 -11.33
CA SER A 239 -16.66 0.88 -12.21
C SER A 239 -17.18 2.32 -12.01
N ASN A 240 -16.80 2.97 -10.90
CA ASN A 240 -17.25 4.31 -10.51
C ASN A 240 -16.09 5.30 -10.30
N LEU A 241 -14.93 5.05 -10.91
CA LEU A 241 -13.77 5.93 -10.80
C LEU A 241 -14.07 7.34 -11.32
N PRO A 242 -13.76 8.41 -10.58
CA PRO A 242 -13.95 9.78 -11.04
C PRO A 242 -12.94 10.21 -12.11
N PHE A 243 -11.82 9.51 -12.22
CA PHE A 243 -10.74 9.73 -13.19
C PHE A 243 -9.96 8.42 -13.43
N PRO A 244 -9.25 8.29 -14.57
CA PRO A 244 -8.43 7.11 -14.84
C PRO A 244 -7.29 6.95 -13.84
N LEU A 245 -7.04 5.71 -13.41
CA LEU A 245 -5.88 5.34 -12.61
C LEU A 245 -4.74 4.85 -13.51
N HIS A 246 -3.52 5.22 -13.17
CA HIS A 246 -2.30 4.85 -13.87
C HIS A 246 -1.53 3.82 -13.04
N PRO A 247 -1.49 2.52 -13.43
CA PRO A 247 -0.73 1.50 -12.72
C PRO A 247 0.76 1.86 -12.62
N ALA A 248 1.29 1.79 -11.39
CA ALA A 248 2.68 2.18 -11.11
C ALA A 248 3.63 1.00 -11.02
N PHE A 249 3.14 -0.25 -10.98
CA PHE A 249 3.93 -1.46 -10.76
C PHE A 249 3.98 -2.35 -12.00
N ALA A 250 5.19 -2.79 -12.37
CA ALA A 250 5.38 -3.93 -13.25
C ALA A 250 6.48 -4.86 -12.71
N LEU A 251 6.35 -6.16 -13.00
CA LEU A 251 7.32 -7.19 -12.63
C LEU A 251 7.88 -7.81 -13.89
N GLU A 252 9.18 -7.60 -14.12
CA GLU A 252 9.87 -8.01 -15.34
C GLU A 252 11.04 -8.94 -15.04
N SER A 253 11.34 -9.79 -16.00
CA SER A 253 12.50 -10.69 -16.00
C SER A 253 12.92 -11.00 -17.44
N GLU A 254 13.79 -12.01 -17.64
CA GLU A 254 14.24 -12.48 -18.95
C GLU A 254 14.32 -14.01 -18.96
N LEU A 255 14.29 -14.61 -20.14
CA LEU A 255 14.61 -16.03 -20.29
C LEU A 255 16.11 -16.26 -20.07
N VAL A 256 16.47 -17.10 -19.11
CA VAL A 256 17.87 -17.45 -18.83
C VAL A 256 18.29 -18.80 -19.42
N HIS A 257 17.32 -19.61 -19.83
CA HIS A 257 17.55 -20.89 -20.52
C HIS A 257 16.34 -21.23 -21.41
N VAL A 258 16.60 -21.75 -22.60
CA VAL A 258 15.59 -22.23 -23.54
C VAL A 258 16.04 -23.59 -24.06
N LYS A 259 15.14 -24.57 -24.06
CA LYS A 259 15.40 -25.92 -24.57
C LYS A 259 14.15 -26.58 -25.15
N GLN A 260 14.35 -27.53 -26.01
CA GLN A 260 13.31 -28.45 -26.46
C GLN A 260 13.22 -29.64 -25.51
N ILE A 261 12.02 -30.09 -25.20
CA ILE A 261 11.74 -31.33 -24.49
C ILE A 261 10.85 -32.22 -25.37
N LYS A 262 10.91 -33.53 -25.11
CA LYS A 262 10.15 -34.53 -25.87
C LYS A 262 8.78 -34.79 -25.24
N SER A 263 7.86 -35.28 -26.07
CA SER A 263 6.60 -35.84 -25.53
C SER A 263 6.90 -36.90 -24.47
N GLY A 264 6.24 -36.75 -23.31
CA GLY A 264 6.44 -37.61 -22.15
C GLY A 264 7.49 -37.11 -21.14
N ASP A 265 8.32 -36.12 -21.48
CA ASP A 265 9.26 -35.53 -20.55
C ASP A 265 8.53 -34.74 -19.46
N SER A 266 9.03 -34.81 -18.23
CA SER A 266 8.45 -34.13 -17.06
C SER A 266 9.14 -32.81 -16.77
N VAL A 267 8.40 -31.83 -16.19
CA VAL A 267 8.91 -30.52 -15.80
C VAL A 267 8.66 -30.24 -14.31
N GLY A 268 9.74 -29.88 -13.61
CA GLY A 268 9.71 -29.39 -12.23
C GLY A 268 9.52 -30.46 -11.16
N TYR A 269 9.44 -30.01 -9.92
CA TYR A 269 9.31 -30.91 -8.75
C TYR A 269 8.03 -31.75 -8.79
N GLY A 270 8.20 -33.05 -8.51
CA GLY A 270 7.10 -34.02 -8.47
C GLY A 270 6.58 -34.40 -9.84
N ALA A 271 7.27 -34.03 -10.93
CA ALA A 271 6.89 -34.37 -12.31
C ALA A 271 5.41 -34.10 -12.62
N THR A 272 4.87 -33.00 -12.07
CA THR A 272 3.42 -32.69 -12.14
C THR A 272 2.97 -32.20 -13.52
N TYR A 273 3.90 -31.75 -14.36
CA TYR A 273 3.64 -31.43 -15.75
C TYR A 273 4.39 -32.44 -16.62
N VAL A 274 3.70 -33.04 -17.56
CA VAL A 274 4.24 -33.94 -18.57
C VAL A 274 3.99 -33.34 -19.92
N ALA A 275 5.02 -33.21 -20.75
CA ALA A 275 4.92 -32.63 -22.08
C ALA A 275 3.98 -33.48 -22.97
N PRO A 276 2.88 -32.88 -23.48
CA PRO A 276 1.93 -33.62 -24.32
C PRO A 276 2.47 -33.91 -25.72
N THR A 277 3.41 -33.10 -26.17
CA THR A 277 4.09 -33.20 -27.49
C THR A 277 5.53 -32.72 -27.32
N ASP A 278 6.33 -32.88 -28.37
CA ASP A 278 7.62 -32.18 -28.47
C ASP A 278 7.37 -30.67 -28.39
N MET A 279 8.03 -29.97 -27.45
CA MET A 279 7.76 -28.55 -27.21
C MET A 279 8.99 -27.79 -26.73
N TRP A 280 8.97 -26.48 -26.86
CA TRP A 280 9.97 -25.59 -26.28
C TRP A 280 9.54 -25.18 -24.88
N ILE A 281 10.52 -25.06 -23.99
CA ILE A 281 10.32 -24.49 -22.64
C ILE A 281 11.39 -23.45 -22.34
N GLY A 282 11.00 -22.42 -21.58
CA GLY A 282 11.89 -21.39 -21.06
C GLY A 282 12.01 -21.46 -19.55
N THR A 283 13.15 -21.02 -19.03
CA THR A 283 13.36 -20.84 -17.58
C THR A 283 13.49 -19.36 -17.27
N ILE A 284 12.73 -18.88 -16.27
CA ILE A 284 12.70 -17.52 -15.78
C ILE A 284 13.34 -17.52 -14.38
N PRO A 285 14.32 -16.64 -14.07
CA PRO A 285 15.05 -16.61 -12.80
C PRO A 285 14.28 -15.87 -11.71
N ILE A 286 13.05 -16.32 -11.43
CA ILE A 286 12.18 -15.82 -10.36
C ILE A 286 11.37 -17.00 -9.80
N GLY A 287 11.19 -17.04 -8.48
CA GLY A 287 10.47 -18.10 -7.82
C GLY A 287 9.78 -17.66 -6.53
N TYR A 288 9.40 -18.63 -5.69
CA TYR A 288 8.59 -18.29 -4.50
C TYR A 288 9.38 -17.52 -3.43
N ALA A 289 10.71 -17.60 -3.40
CA ALA A 289 11.51 -16.76 -2.51
C ALA A 289 11.54 -15.27 -2.93
N ASP A 290 11.10 -14.98 -4.14
CA ASP A 290 10.96 -13.62 -4.66
C ASP A 290 9.53 -13.07 -4.53
N GLY A 291 8.56 -13.92 -4.17
CA GLY A 291 7.15 -13.56 -4.07
C GLY A 291 6.25 -14.19 -5.15
N VAL A 292 6.82 -14.94 -6.13
CA VAL A 292 6.03 -15.70 -7.10
C VAL A 292 5.60 -17.02 -6.47
N ILE A 293 4.60 -16.96 -5.62
CA ILE A 293 4.18 -18.08 -4.79
C ILE A 293 3.65 -19.27 -5.61
N ARG A 294 3.71 -20.47 -5.03
CA ARG A 294 3.42 -21.73 -5.76
C ARG A 294 1.99 -21.85 -6.30
N LYS A 295 1.02 -21.13 -5.70
CA LYS A 295 -0.39 -21.07 -6.17
C LYS A 295 -0.51 -20.41 -7.55
N LEU A 296 0.50 -19.62 -7.98
CA LEU A 296 0.59 -19.06 -9.33
C LEU A 296 0.99 -20.08 -10.41
N GLY A 297 1.12 -21.37 -10.10
CA GLY A 297 1.26 -22.40 -11.12
C GLY A 297 0.12 -22.33 -12.15
N GLY A 298 0.46 -22.34 -13.44
CA GLY A 298 -0.48 -22.15 -14.54
C GLY A 298 -0.90 -20.69 -14.80
N GLN A 299 -0.35 -19.71 -14.05
CA GLN A 299 -0.44 -18.30 -14.40
C GLN A 299 0.34 -18.05 -15.70
N GLU A 300 -0.13 -17.11 -16.50
CA GLU A 300 0.58 -16.71 -17.71
C GLU A 300 1.58 -15.58 -17.44
N VAL A 301 2.57 -15.50 -18.33
CA VAL A 301 3.51 -14.38 -18.48
C VAL A 301 3.47 -13.88 -19.92
N LEU A 302 3.94 -12.66 -20.18
CA LEU A 302 4.05 -12.14 -21.54
C LEU A 302 5.49 -12.30 -22.05
N ILE A 303 5.60 -12.85 -23.27
CA ILE A 303 6.86 -12.94 -24.03
C ILE A 303 6.50 -12.58 -25.48
N ASP A 304 7.20 -11.61 -26.07
CA ASP A 304 6.93 -11.13 -27.43
C ASP A 304 5.44 -10.74 -27.64
N GLY A 305 4.84 -10.11 -26.59
CA GLY A 305 3.43 -9.71 -26.59
C GLY A 305 2.41 -10.85 -26.49
N GLN A 306 2.85 -12.11 -26.35
CA GLN A 306 1.99 -13.29 -26.28
C GLN A 306 1.93 -13.85 -24.86
N ARG A 307 0.78 -14.39 -24.48
CA ARG A 307 0.57 -15.05 -23.18
C ARG A 307 1.11 -16.48 -23.21
N MET A 308 2.01 -16.79 -22.26
CA MET A 308 2.68 -18.07 -22.14
C MET A 308 2.45 -18.65 -20.74
N PRO A 309 1.92 -19.87 -20.58
CA PRO A 309 1.63 -20.44 -19.26
C PRO A 309 2.89 -20.89 -18.53
N ILE A 310 2.95 -20.60 -17.23
CA ILE A 310 3.90 -21.20 -16.30
C ILE A 310 3.54 -22.69 -16.14
N ILE A 311 4.48 -23.58 -16.39
CA ILE A 311 4.29 -25.03 -16.36
C ILE A 311 5.11 -25.69 -15.24
N GLY A 312 4.59 -26.78 -14.73
CA GLY A 312 5.16 -27.46 -13.59
C GLY A 312 5.07 -26.63 -12.31
N ARG A 313 5.73 -27.08 -11.26
CA ARG A 313 5.74 -26.37 -9.97
C ARG A 313 6.77 -25.24 -9.98
N ILE A 314 6.37 -24.07 -9.51
CA ILE A 314 7.27 -22.94 -9.24
C ILE A 314 8.27 -23.38 -8.18
N CYS A 315 9.57 -23.19 -8.47
CA CYS A 315 10.68 -23.51 -7.59
C CYS A 315 11.02 -22.31 -6.67
N MET A 316 12.01 -22.46 -5.81
CA MET A 316 12.44 -21.39 -4.90
C MET A 316 12.91 -20.14 -5.67
N ASP A 317 13.73 -20.35 -6.70
CA ASP A 317 14.45 -19.28 -7.40
C ASP A 317 14.10 -19.17 -8.89
N GLN A 318 13.31 -20.10 -9.42
CA GLN A 318 13.03 -20.23 -10.86
C GLN A 318 11.62 -20.77 -11.11
N CYS A 319 11.05 -20.44 -12.27
CA CYS A 319 9.88 -21.09 -12.82
C CYS A 319 10.08 -21.37 -14.32
N MET A 320 9.29 -22.30 -14.86
CA MET A 320 9.36 -22.71 -16.26
C MET A 320 8.09 -22.30 -16.98
N VAL A 321 8.25 -21.96 -18.27
CA VAL A 321 7.15 -21.49 -19.12
C VAL A 321 7.14 -22.30 -20.41
N ALA A 322 5.94 -22.66 -20.89
CA ALA A 322 5.76 -23.27 -22.20
C ALA A 322 5.95 -22.23 -23.31
N LEU A 323 6.67 -22.60 -24.36
CA LEU A 323 6.97 -21.70 -25.47
C LEU A 323 6.48 -22.30 -26.79
N PRO A 324 5.90 -21.51 -27.72
CA PRO A 324 5.45 -22.01 -29.03
C PRO A 324 6.61 -22.24 -30.01
N LYS A 325 7.77 -21.62 -29.75
CA LYS A 325 8.99 -21.69 -30.58
C LYS A 325 10.23 -21.48 -29.71
N ALA A 326 11.41 -21.65 -30.27
CA ALA A 326 12.64 -21.21 -29.64
C ALA A 326 12.66 -19.67 -29.55
N TYR A 327 13.03 -19.15 -28.39
CA TYR A 327 13.33 -17.73 -28.15
C TYR A 327 14.82 -17.60 -27.79
N ALA A 328 15.34 -16.38 -27.92
CA ALA A 328 16.71 -16.08 -27.47
C ALA A 328 16.79 -16.07 -25.93
N ILE A 329 17.95 -16.42 -25.39
CA ILE A 329 18.30 -16.12 -23.99
C ILE A 329 18.39 -14.59 -23.89
N GLY A 330 17.83 -14.01 -22.81
CA GLY A 330 17.68 -12.55 -22.65
C GLY A 330 16.36 -11.99 -23.19
N GLU A 331 15.49 -12.83 -23.79
CA GLU A 331 14.15 -12.39 -24.22
C GLU A 331 13.36 -11.90 -23.01
N LYS A 332 12.74 -10.71 -23.16
CA LYS A 332 11.97 -10.06 -22.09
C LYS A 332 10.74 -10.86 -21.70
N VAL A 333 10.59 -11.09 -20.39
CA VAL A 333 9.42 -11.70 -19.77
C VAL A 333 8.73 -10.67 -18.87
N THR A 334 7.45 -10.43 -19.08
CA THR A 334 6.63 -9.60 -18.19
C THR A 334 5.68 -10.50 -17.40
N LEU A 335 5.87 -10.52 -16.08
CA LEU A 335 5.04 -11.30 -15.16
C LEU A 335 3.80 -10.49 -14.72
N ILE A 336 3.98 -9.18 -14.49
CA ILE A 336 2.93 -8.19 -14.27
C ILE A 336 3.29 -6.96 -15.09
N GLY A 337 2.36 -6.41 -15.87
CA GLY A 337 2.58 -5.25 -16.72
C GLY A 337 2.14 -5.48 -18.15
N GLN A 338 2.67 -4.69 -19.07
CA GLN A 338 2.25 -4.64 -20.48
C GLN A 338 3.39 -4.98 -21.42
N GLN A 339 3.08 -5.75 -22.48
CA GLN A 339 3.88 -5.91 -23.68
C GLN A 339 2.99 -5.76 -24.93
N GLY A 340 3.25 -4.76 -25.75
CA GLY A 340 2.38 -4.42 -26.89
C GLY A 340 0.95 -4.11 -26.44
N GLN A 341 -0.01 -4.88 -26.93
CA GLN A 341 -1.43 -4.75 -26.54
C GLN A 341 -1.83 -5.69 -25.39
N SER A 342 -0.96 -6.62 -25.00
CA SER A 342 -1.26 -7.60 -23.97
C SER A 342 -0.88 -7.08 -22.59
N VAL A 343 -1.73 -7.34 -21.61
CA VAL A 343 -1.53 -6.92 -20.20
C VAL A 343 -1.74 -8.12 -19.28
N ILE A 344 -0.92 -8.23 -18.25
CA ILE A 344 -1.17 -9.04 -17.06
C ILE A 344 -1.25 -8.08 -15.88
N SER A 345 -2.43 -7.94 -15.29
CA SER A 345 -2.66 -6.99 -14.21
C SER A 345 -2.30 -7.58 -12.84
N VAL A 346 -2.17 -6.68 -11.85
CA VAL A 346 -2.07 -7.06 -10.43
C VAL A 346 -3.34 -7.80 -10.00
N ASP A 347 -4.51 -7.38 -10.49
CA ASP A 347 -5.82 -7.98 -10.17
C ASP A 347 -5.95 -9.41 -10.72
N GLU A 348 -5.33 -9.70 -11.87
CA GLU A 348 -5.27 -11.07 -12.41
C GLU A 348 -4.52 -12.01 -11.46
N TRP A 349 -3.39 -11.55 -10.90
CA TRP A 349 -2.68 -12.33 -9.87
C TRP A 349 -3.49 -12.43 -8.59
N ALA A 350 -4.11 -11.36 -8.12
CA ALA A 350 -4.95 -11.35 -6.93
C ALA A 350 -6.08 -12.38 -7.05
N THR A 351 -6.79 -12.41 -8.18
CA THR A 351 -7.83 -13.38 -8.48
C THR A 351 -7.29 -14.82 -8.45
N LYS A 352 -6.16 -15.07 -9.10
CA LYS A 352 -5.51 -16.40 -9.12
C LYS A 352 -5.08 -16.85 -7.72
N LEU A 353 -4.67 -15.92 -6.87
CA LEU A 353 -4.24 -16.16 -5.51
C LEU A 353 -5.38 -16.24 -4.51
N ASP A 354 -6.60 -15.84 -4.91
CA ASP A 354 -7.77 -15.73 -4.03
C ASP A 354 -7.51 -14.71 -2.90
N THR A 355 -7.07 -13.52 -3.32
CA THR A 355 -6.74 -12.40 -2.44
C THR A 355 -7.06 -11.07 -3.12
N ILE A 356 -6.62 -9.97 -2.53
CA ILE A 356 -6.82 -8.60 -3.03
C ILE A 356 -5.55 -8.04 -3.67
N ASN A 357 -5.71 -7.08 -4.57
CA ASN A 357 -4.62 -6.45 -5.30
C ASN A 357 -3.60 -5.72 -4.40
N TYR A 358 -3.98 -5.33 -3.17
CA TYR A 358 -3.09 -4.73 -2.17
C TYR A 358 -1.94 -5.67 -1.78
N GLU A 359 -2.22 -6.98 -1.70
CA GLU A 359 -1.25 -7.96 -1.22
C GLU A 359 -0.18 -8.26 -2.27
N VAL A 360 -0.54 -8.29 -3.54
CA VAL A 360 0.33 -8.75 -4.62
C VAL A 360 1.67 -8.00 -4.73
N PRO A 361 1.73 -6.65 -4.77
CA PRO A 361 3.02 -5.96 -4.77
C PRO A 361 3.76 -6.08 -3.42
N CYS A 362 3.02 -6.25 -2.30
CA CYS A 362 3.61 -6.39 -0.97
C CYS A 362 4.38 -7.71 -0.80
N ILE A 363 3.92 -8.81 -1.42
CA ILE A 363 4.61 -10.10 -1.31
C ILE A 363 5.89 -10.19 -2.15
N ILE A 364 6.12 -9.27 -3.09
CA ILE A 364 7.38 -9.22 -3.85
C ILE A 364 8.51 -8.80 -2.92
N THR A 365 9.40 -9.72 -2.64
CA THR A 365 10.44 -9.58 -1.60
C THR A 365 11.54 -8.58 -1.98
N ALA A 366 12.39 -8.21 -1.02
CA ALA A 366 13.54 -7.33 -1.25
C ALA A 366 14.64 -7.96 -2.15
N ARG A 367 14.55 -9.26 -2.45
CA ARG A 367 15.41 -9.92 -3.45
C ARG A 367 15.21 -9.39 -4.87
N VAL A 368 14.03 -8.83 -5.15
CA VAL A 368 13.69 -8.19 -6.43
C VAL A 368 13.94 -6.69 -6.29
N PRO A 369 14.94 -6.13 -6.97
CA PRO A 369 15.23 -4.70 -6.90
C PRO A 369 14.09 -3.87 -7.48
N ARG A 370 13.80 -2.71 -6.85
CA ARG A 370 12.89 -1.70 -7.38
C ARG A 370 13.67 -0.74 -8.25
N ILE A 371 13.24 -0.59 -9.50
CA ILE A 371 13.84 0.34 -10.48
C ILE A 371 12.83 1.44 -10.76
N TYR A 372 13.19 2.66 -10.47
CA TYR A 372 12.32 3.84 -10.60
C TYR A 372 12.57 4.57 -11.92
N PHE A 373 11.46 5.06 -12.57
CA PHE A 373 11.54 5.81 -13.83
C PHE A 373 10.40 6.84 -13.98
#